data_333c644447d7139fce38ebffb674a29f
#
_entry.id   333c644447d7139fce38ebffb674a29f
#
_cell.length_a   1.000
_cell.length_b   1.000
_cell.length_c   1.000
_cell.angle_alpha   90.00
_cell.angle_beta   90.00
_cell.angle_gamma   90.00
#
_symmetry.space_group_name_H-M   'P 1'
#
loop_
_entity.id
_entity.type
_entity.pdbx_description
1 polymer ?
#
loop_
_entity_poly.entity_id
_entity_poly.type
_entity_poly.pdbx_seq_one_letter_code
_entity_poly.pdbx_strand_id
1 'polypeptide(L)'
;MDGHCLTNEQILAFSTALFQAERSQATVEKYLRSVRDFFRYLDGRPVAKSAILDWKDSLRRRGYAPSTVNASLAALNYLSNFLG
;
A
#
# COMPACT_ATOMS: atom_id res chain seq x y z
N MET A 1 13.03 11.22 -7.18
CA MET A 1 12.90 10.15 -8.12
C MET A 1 11.60 9.41 -7.99
N ASP A 2 10.91 9.33 -9.05
CA ASP A 2 9.62 8.69 -9.04
C ASP A 2 9.75 7.24 -9.35
N GLY A 3 9.25 6.40 -8.56
CA GLY A 3 9.00 5.10 -9.01
C GLY A 3 10.05 4.08 -8.66
N HIS A 4 9.71 3.37 -7.64
CA HIS A 4 10.34 2.10 -7.34
C HIS A 4 9.42 1.01 -7.84
N CYS A 5 9.98 0.02 -8.53
CA CYS A 5 9.22 -1.18 -8.83
C CYS A 5 9.06 -1.98 -7.55
N LEU A 6 7.83 -2.15 -7.12
CA LEU A 6 7.54 -2.90 -5.90
C LEU A 6 7.75 -4.39 -6.16
N THR A 7 8.46 -5.05 -5.26
CA THR A 7 8.73 -6.48 -5.37
C THR A 7 8.15 -7.24 -4.19
N ASN A 8 8.00 -8.56 -4.34
CA ASN A 8 7.56 -9.41 -3.24
C ASN A 8 8.51 -9.33 -2.05
N GLU A 9 9.81 -9.22 -2.31
CA GLU A 9 10.81 -9.08 -1.26
C GLU A 9 10.59 -7.81 -0.44
N GLN A 10 10.26 -6.72 -1.11
CA GLN A 10 9.97 -5.45 -0.43
C GLN A 10 8.70 -5.56 0.40
N ILE A 11 7.69 -6.26 -0.09
CA ILE A 11 6.45 -6.49 0.67
C ILE A 11 6.73 -7.31 1.92
N LEU A 12 7.57 -8.34 1.81
CA LEU A 12 7.98 -9.14 2.97
C LEU A 12 8.76 -8.31 3.98
N ALA A 13 9.68 -7.49 3.52
CA ALA A 13 10.45 -6.59 4.38
C ALA A 13 9.52 -5.57 5.09
N PHE A 14 8.56 -5.04 4.36
CA PHE A 14 7.56 -4.13 4.92
C PHE A 14 6.72 -4.83 5.99
N SER A 15 6.31 -6.07 5.73
CA SER A 15 5.57 -6.90 6.68
C SER A 15 6.36 -7.06 7.98
N THR A 16 7.65 -7.40 7.88
CA THR A 16 8.53 -7.54 9.04
C THR A 16 8.62 -6.23 9.82
N ALA A 17 8.77 -5.11 9.11
CA ALA A 17 8.84 -3.80 9.75
C ALA A 17 7.56 -3.45 10.50
N LEU A 18 6.39 -3.81 9.95
CA LEU A 18 5.11 -3.59 10.61
C LEU A 18 5.01 -4.38 11.92
N PHE A 19 5.44 -5.65 11.91
CA PHE A 19 5.45 -6.46 13.12
C PHE A 19 6.41 -5.88 14.16
N GLN A 20 7.57 -5.43 13.73
CA GLN A 20 8.57 -4.82 14.61
C GLN A 20 8.10 -3.50 15.21
N ALA A 21 7.21 -2.79 14.52
CA ALA A 21 6.63 -1.54 15.01
C ALA A 21 5.52 -1.78 16.05
N GLU A 22 5.36 -3.01 16.50
CA GLU A 22 4.38 -3.40 17.53
C GLU A 22 2.94 -3.08 17.17
N ARG A 23 2.64 -3.10 15.86
CA ARG A 23 1.26 -2.95 15.41
C ARG A 23 0.48 -4.22 15.73
N SER A 24 -0.82 -4.06 15.98
CA SER A 24 -1.68 -5.22 16.19
C SER A 24 -1.70 -6.09 14.92
N GLN A 25 -1.92 -7.38 15.11
CA GLN A 25 -2.02 -8.31 13.99
C GLN A 25 -3.10 -7.88 13.00
N ALA A 26 -4.24 -7.42 13.50
CA ALA A 26 -5.32 -6.96 12.64
C ALA A 26 -4.89 -5.76 11.78
N THR A 27 -4.15 -4.82 12.35
CA THR A 27 -3.63 -3.66 11.62
C THR A 27 -2.63 -4.09 10.57
N VAL A 28 -1.71 -5.00 10.92
CA VAL A 28 -0.71 -5.52 9.98
C VAL A 28 -1.39 -6.19 8.80
N GLU A 29 -2.37 -7.05 9.06
CA GLU A 29 -3.10 -7.76 8.01
C GLU A 29 -3.83 -6.79 7.09
N LYS A 30 -4.46 -5.76 7.65
CA LYS A 30 -5.15 -4.74 6.89
C LYS A 30 -4.19 -4.01 5.95
N TYR A 31 -3.05 -3.60 6.47
CA TYR A 31 -2.05 -2.88 5.69
C TYR A 31 -1.48 -3.76 4.58
N LEU A 32 -1.18 -5.01 4.89
CA LEU A 32 -0.64 -5.94 3.90
C LEU A 32 -1.65 -6.24 2.81
N ARG A 33 -2.93 -6.37 3.15
CA ARG A 33 -3.98 -6.57 2.16
C ARG A 33 -4.03 -5.39 1.19
N SER A 34 -4.01 -4.16 1.72
CA SER A 34 -4.02 -2.96 0.89
C SER A 34 -2.80 -2.88 -0.02
N VAL A 35 -1.63 -3.19 0.53
CA VAL A 35 -0.38 -3.17 -0.24
C VAL A 35 -0.39 -4.21 -1.35
N ARG A 36 -0.87 -5.42 -1.06
CA ARG A 36 -0.95 -6.48 -2.06
C ARG A 36 -1.95 -6.17 -3.16
N ASP A 37 -3.08 -5.58 -2.81
CA ASP A 37 -4.07 -5.16 -3.80
C ASP A 37 -3.48 -4.08 -4.70
N PHE A 38 -2.78 -3.14 -4.12
CA PHE A 38 -2.09 -2.10 -4.88
C PHE A 38 -1.00 -2.67 -5.77
N PHE A 39 -0.26 -3.65 -5.27
CA PHE A 39 0.77 -4.32 -6.04
C PHE A 39 0.18 -4.97 -7.30
N ARG A 40 -0.96 -5.64 -7.16
CA ARG A 40 -1.66 -6.22 -8.31
C ARG A 40 -2.16 -5.15 -9.26
N TYR A 41 -2.66 -4.05 -8.73
CA TYR A 41 -3.12 -2.93 -9.54
C TYR A 41 -1.98 -2.33 -10.38
N LEU A 42 -0.80 -2.24 -9.80
CA LEU A 42 0.36 -1.70 -10.51
C LEU A 42 0.75 -2.55 -11.70
N ASP A 43 0.64 -3.87 -11.60
CA ASP A 43 0.95 -4.79 -12.69
C ASP A 43 2.32 -4.49 -13.33
N GLY A 44 3.35 -4.40 -12.49
CA GLY A 44 4.71 -4.13 -12.93
C GLY A 44 5.07 -2.66 -13.09
N ARG A 45 4.10 -1.75 -12.94
CA ARG A 45 4.39 -0.31 -13.01
C ARG A 45 5.08 0.14 -11.72
N PRO A 46 5.90 1.18 -11.80
CA PRO A 46 6.58 1.69 -10.59
C PRO A 46 5.60 2.35 -9.62
N VAL A 47 5.96 2.31 -8.34
CA VAL A 47 5.23 3.03 -7.30
C VAL A 47 5.54 4.51 -7.44
N ALA A 48 4.57 5.28 -7.89
CA ALA A 48 4.71 6.72 -8.06
C ALA A 48 3.50 7.42 -7.45
N LYS A 49 3.65 8.70 -7.17
CA LYS A 49 2.55 9.48 -6.60
C LYS A 49 1.31 9.42 -7.49
N SER A 50 1.50 9.51 -8.81
CA SER A 50 0.41 9.41 -9.76
C SER A 50 -0.31 8.05 -9.67
N ALA A 51 0.45 6.98 -9.49
CA ALA A 51 -0.14 5.65 -9.34
C ALA A 51 -1.00 5.54 -8.07
N ILE A 52 -0.55 6.17 -6.97
CA ILE A 52 -1.30 6.20 -5.73
C ILE A 52 -2.60 6.99 -5.89
N LEU A 53 -2.56 8.11 -6.59
CA LEU A 53 -3.76 8.90 -6.87
C LEU A 53 -4.74 8.14 -7.75
N ASP A 54 -4.24 7.45 -8.77
CA ASP A 54 -5.07 6.60 -9.62
C ASP A 54 -5.72 5.46 -8.81
N TRP A 55 -4.97 4.90 -7.89
CA TRP A 55 -5.47 3.85 -6.99
C TRP A 55 -6.62 4.38 -6.14
N LYS A 56 -6.46 5.58 -5.59
CA LYS A 56 -7.51 6.24 -4.82
C LYS A 56 -8.79 6.37 -5.64
N ASP A 57 -8.68 6.87 -6.88
CA ASP A 57 -9.83 7.01 -7.75
C ASP A 57 -10.46 5.66 -8.08
N SER A 58 -9.64 4.65 -8.31
CA SER A 58 -10.11 3.29 -8.56
C SER A 58 -10.95 2.77 -7.40
N LEU A 59 -10.50 2.97 -6.16
CA LEU A 59 -11.24 2.55 -4.99
C LEU A 59 -12.58 3.27 -4.88
N ARG A 60 -12.61 4.56 -5.16
CA ARG A 60 -13.85 5.33 -5.15
C ARG A 60 -14.84 4.83 -6.18
N ARG A 61 -14.36 4.53 -7.38
CA ARG A 61 -15.20 4.01 -8.47
C ARG A 61 -15.80 2.65 -8.13
N ARG A 62 -15.08 1.84 -7.34
CA ARG A 62 -15.56 0.55 -6.88
C ARG A 62 -16.59 0.67 -5.76
N GLY A 63 -16.84 1.88 -5.26
CA GLY A 63 -17.84 2.11 -4.24
C GLY A 63 -17.37 1.86 -2.81
N TYR A 64 -16.08 1.81 -2.58
CA TYR A 64 -15.56 1.66 -1.23
C TYR A 64 -15.88 2.88 -0.37
N ALA A 65 -16.18 2.64 0.90
CA ALA A 65 -16.46 3.72 1.84
C ALA A 65 -15.23 4.61 2.02
N PRO A 66 -15.42 5.94 2.30
CA PRO A 66 -14.30 6.84 2.52
C PRO A 66 -13.31 6.36 3.58
N SER A 67 -13.79 5.73 4.64
CA SER A 67 -12.92 5.20 5.69
C SER A 67 -12.02 4.10 5.16
N THR A 68 -12.53 3.23 4.29
CA THR A 68 -11.74 2.17 3.66
C THR A 68 -10.71 2.75 2.71
N VAL A 69 -11.09 3.75 1.92
CA VAL A 69 -10.16 4.44 1.01
C VAL A 69 -9.03 5.07 1.81
N ASN A 70 -9.36 5.78 2.89
CA ASN A 70 -8.37 6.43 3.74
C ASN A 70 -7.42 5.42 4.38
N ALA A 71 -7.94 4.29 4.84
CA ALA A 71 -7.11 3.23 5.43
C ALA A 71 -6.12 2.67 4.41
N SER A 72 -6.57 2.46 3.17
CA SER A 72 -5.70 1.99 2.10
C SER A 72 -4.60 3.00 1.80
N LEU A 73 -4.95 4.28 1.72
CA LEU A 73 -3.97 5.35 1.46
C LEU A 73 -2.96 5.47 2.61
N ALA A 74 -3.40 5.30 3.85
CA ALA A 74 -2.49 5.31 4.99
C ALA A 74 -1.47 4.18 4.88
N ALA A 75 -1.90 2.99 4.48
CA ALA A 75 -1.00 1.86 4.27
C ALA A 75 0.02 2.16 3.18
N LEU A 76 -0.41 2.76 2.08
CA LEU A 76 0.50 3.11 0.98
C LEU A 76 1.47 4.21 1.36
N ASN A 77 1.03 5.19 2.14
CA ASN A 77 1.93 6.22 2.65
C ASN A 77 2.99 5.63 3.57
N TYR A 78 2.59 4.69 4.41
CA TYR A 78 3.52 3.99 5.29
C TYR A 78 4.55 3.22 4.47
N LEU A 79 4.09 2.52 3.43
CA LEU A 79 4.96 1.80 2.51
C LEU A 79 5.93 2.74 1.81
N SER A 80 5.46 3.87 1.31
CA SER A 80 6.31 4.85 0.63
C SER A 80 7.41 5.36 1.55
N ASN A 81 7.09 5.65 2.80
CA ASN A 81 8.07 6.08 3.78
C ASN A 81 9.08 4.97 4.08
N PHE A 82 8.62 3.73 4.11
CA PHE A 82 9.50 2.58 4.34
C PHE A 82 10.49 2.38 3.19
N LEU A 83 10.02 2.56 1.96
CA LEU A 83 10.88 2.39 0.78
C LEU A 83 11.87 3.54 0.61
N GLY A 84 11.62 4.65 1.25
CA GLY A 84 12.47 5.82 1.17
C GLY A 84 12.05 6.72 0.06
#